data_d205da475cdf9aec8616eaba0136f5d2
#
_entry.id   d205da475cdf9aec8616eaba0136f5d2
#
_cell.length_a   1.000
_cell.length_b   1.000
_cell.length_c   1.000
_cell.angle_alpha   90.00
_cell.angle_beta   90.00
_cell.angle_gamma   90.00
#
_symmetry.space_group_name_H-M   'P 1'
#
loop_
_entity.id
_entity.type
_entity.pdbx_description
1 polymer ?
#
loop_
_entity_poly.entity_id
_entity_poly.type
_entity_poly.pdbx_seq_one_letter_code
_entity_poly.pdbx_strand_id
1 'polypeptide(L)'
;LNREVFDIHEMIKHVAASFEGVCTQKKISIELVFATKHLNVNADKRKIQQVLYNLLDNAIKFSDPDSIITIETTDRGEKVYTAVKDNGIGIPRAALGKIWERFYKSDLSRGKDKKGTGLGLAIVKEAVQAHGENITVVSTEGVGTEFSFSLPKAAG
;
A
#
# COMPACT_ATOMS: atom_id res chain seq x y z
N LEU A 1 14.74 -9.52 -11.07
CA LEU A 1 13.30 -9.73 -10.92
C LEU A 1 12.86 -11.02 -11.63
N ASN A 2 11.96 -11.73 -11.01
CA ASN A 2 11.31 -12.91 -11.60
C ASN A 2 9.89 -12.52 -12.01
N ARG A 3 9.75 -11.93 -13.19
CA ARG A 3 8.45 -11.46 -13.66
C ARG A 3 7.56 -12.62 -14.08
N GLU A 4 6.28 -12.51 -13.76
CA GLU A 4 5.23 -13.42 -14.24
C GLU A 4 3.92 -12.66 -14.37
N VAL A 5 2.99 -13.23 -15.12
CA VAL A 5 1.65 -12.66 -15.25
C VAL A 5 0.77 -13.20 -14.15
N PHE A 6 0.11 -12.31 -13.41
CA PHE A 6 -0.84 -12.73 -12.36
C PHE A 6 -1.94 -11.67 -12.21
N ASP A 7 -3.06 -12.11 -11.62
CA ASP A 7 -4.20 -11.23 -11.37
C ASP A 7 -3.95 -10.43 -10.09
N ILE A 8 -3.76 -9.11 -10.23
CA ILE A 8 -3.52 -8.24 -9.08
C ILE A 8 -4.70 -8.23 -8.11
N HIS A 9 -5.93 -8.40 -8.60
CA HIS A 9 -7.11 -8.43 -7.74
C HIS A 9 -7.11 -9.63 -6.81
N GLU A 10 -6.71 -10.79 -7.29
CA GLU A 10 -6.60 -11.99 -6.45
C GLU A 10 -5.53 -11.80 -5.38
N MET A 11 -4.41 -11.19 -5.73
CA MET A 11 -3.36 -10.91 -4.76
C MET A 11 -3.83 -9.92 -3.69
N ILE A 12 -4.52 -8.84 -4.10
CA ILE A 12 -5.04 -7.84 -3.15
C ILE A 12 -6.01 -8.50 -2.18
N LYS A 13 -6.92 -9.35 -2.67
CA LYS A 13 -7.87 -10.08 -1.82
C LYS A 13 -7.14 -10.98 -0.82
N HIS A 14 -6.11 -11.67 -1.28
CA HIS A 14 -5.32 -12.56 -0.42
C HIS A 14 -4.61 -11.80 0.69
N VAL A 15 -3.95 -10.70 0.34
CA VAL A 15 -3.26 -9.86 1.33
C VAL A 15 -4.25 -9.25 2.31
N ALA A 16 -5.37 -8.71 1.82
CA ALA A 16 -6.40 -8.13 2.70
C ALA A 16 -6.95 -9.17 3.67
N ALA A 17 -7.19 -10.40 3.21
CA ALA A 17 -7.68 -11.48 4.05
C ALA A 17 -6.70 -11.82 5.19
N SER A 18 -5.40 -11.70 4.95
CA SER A 18 -4.39 -11.97 5.97
C SER A 18 -4.42 -10.99 7.13
N PHE A 19 -5.05 -9.83 6.97
CA PHE A 19 -5.20 -8.82 8.02
C PHE A 19 -6.58 -8.83 8.69
N GLU A 20 -7.45 -9.76 8.32
CA GLU A 20 -8.83 -9.79 8.83
C GLU A 20 -8.90 -9.79 10.35
N GLY A 21 -8.07 -10.61 11.02
CA GLY A 21 -8.06 -10.69 12.49
C GLY A 21 -7.66 -9.38 13.14
N VAL A 22 -6.59 -8.75 12.66
CA VAL A 22 -6.10 -7.47 13.18
C VAL A 22 -7.15 -6.37 12.95
N CYS A 23 -7.75 -6.34 11.77
CA CYS A 23 -8.77 -5.35 11.44
C CYS A 23 -10.01 -5.50 12.31
N THR A 24 -10.44 -6.74 12.58
CA THR A 24 -11.57 -6.99 13.46
C THR A 24 -11.28 -6.46 14.87
N GLN A 25 -10.10 -6.73 15.41
CA GLN A 25 -9.69 -6.26 16.73
C GLN A 25 -9.64 -4.74 16.82
N LYS A 26 -9.13 -4.09 15.80
CA LYS A 26 -8.98 -2.63 15.76
C LYS A 26 -10.24 -1.91 15.26
N LYS A 27 -11.25 -2.64 14.84
CA LYS A 27 -12.49 -2.09 14.26
C LYS A 27 -12.21 -1.27 13.02
N ILE A 28 -11.39 -1.81 12.12
CA ILE A 28 -11.05 -1.21 10.84
C ILE A 28 -11.67 -2.07 9.74
N SER A 29 -12.28 -1.42 8.75
CA SER A 29 -12.84 -2.10 7.58
C SER A 29 -11.92 -1.88 6.39
N ILE A 30 -11.76 -2.90 5.55
CA ILE A 30 -11.03 -2.79 4.29
C ILE A 30 -12.05 -2.89 3.17
N GLU A 31 -12.09 -1.87 2.31
CA GLU A 31 -12.94 -1.86 1.12
C GLU A 31 -12.07 -2.02 -0.12
N LEU A 32 -12.51 -2.89 -1.03
CA LEU A 32 -11.83 -3.13 -2.30
C LEU A 32 -12.67 -2.52 -3.42
N VAL A 33 -12.06 -1.65 -4.22
CA VAL A 33 -12.74 -0.96 -5.31
C VAL A 33 -12.05 -1.34 -6.62
N PHE A 34 -12.65 -2.26 -7.34
CA PHE A 34 -12.12 -2.79 -8.59
C PHE A 34 -13.10 -2.50 -9.73
N ALA A 35 -12.59 -1.88 -10.81
CA ALA A 35 -13.40 -1.58 -11.97
C ALA A 35 -13.74 -2.84 -12.78
N THR A 36 -12.92 -3.89 -12.67
CA THR A 36 -13.12 -5.15 -13.38
C THR A 36 -12.96 -6.31 -12.40
N LYS A 37 -13.44 -7.49 -12.80
CA LYS A 37 -13.30 -8.69 -11.98
C LYS A 37 -11.85 -9.16 -11.91
N HIS A 38 -11.20 -9.20 -13.06
CA HIS A 38 -9.82 -9.64 -13.20
C HIS A 38 -8.96 -8.56 -13.84
N LEU A 39 -7.71 -8.43 -13.39
CA LEU A 39 -6.78 -7.46 -13.94
C LEU A 39 -5.37 -8.01 -13.82
N ASN A 40 -4.80 -8.41 -14.96
CA ASN A 40 -3.49 -9.04 -15.00
C ASN A 40 -2.37 -8.03 -15.13
N VAL A 41 -1.30 -8.25 -14.37
CA VAL A 41 -0.07 -7.45 -14.42
C VAL A 41 1.11 -8.37 -14.69
N ASN A 42 2.20 -7.79 -15.17
CA ASN A 42 3.46 -8.49 -15.39
C ASN A 42 4.49 -7.93 -14.42
N ALA A 43 4.80 -8.69 -13.37
CA ALA A 43 5.65 -8.20 -12.30
C ALA A 43 6.23 -9.38 -11.50
N ASP A 44 7.15 -9.06 -10.58
CA ASP A 44 7.67 -10.05 -9.63
C ASP A 44 6.62 -10.24 -8.52
N LYS A 45 5.91 -11.37 -8.58
CA LYS A 45 4.77 -11.64 -7.71
C LYS A 45 5.12 -11.54 -6.22
N ARG A 46 6.26 -12.07 -5.81
CA ARG A 46 6.68 -12.05 -4.39
C ARG A 46 6.96 -10.63 -3.92
N LYS A 47 7.62 -9.84 -4.75
CA LYS A 47 7.94 -8.45 -4.40
C LYS A 47 6.68 -7.58 -4.32
N ILE A 48 5.74 -7.78 -5.21
CA ILE A 48 4.48 -7.02 -5.19
C ILE A 48 3.61 -7.44 -4.01
N GLN A 49 3.61 -8.72 -3.65
CA GLN A 49 2.93 -9.17 -2.44
C GLN A 49 3.48 -8.44 -1.21
N GLN A 50 4.80 -8.30 -1.12
CA GLN A 50 5.44 -7.59 -0.01
C GLN A 50 5.09 -6.09 -0.02
N VAL A 51 5.05 -5.48 -1.21
CA VAL A 51 4.62 -4.08 -1.35
C VAL A 51 3.22 -3.89 -0.78
N LEU A 52 2.28 -4.71 -1.20
CA LEU A 52 0.89 -4.63 -0.73
C LEU A 52 0.79 -4.88 0.76
N TYR A 53 1.49 -5.90 1.25
CA TYR A 53 1.52 -6.21 2.68
C TYR A 53 2.03 -5.00 3.49
N ASN A 54 3.15 -4.41 3.08
CA ASN A 54 3.74 -3.30 3.80
C ASN A 54 2.87 -2.04 3.76
N LEU A 55 2.25 -1.75 2.61
CA LEU A 55 1.36 -0.59 2.50
C LEU A 55 0.11 -0.77 3.35
N LEU A 56 -0.47 -1.96 3.35
CA LEU A 56 -1.67 -2.23 4.14
C LEU A 56 -1.35 -2.26 5.63
N ASP A 57 -0.24 -2.88 6.02
CA ASP A 57 0.22 -2.89 7.41
C ASP A 57 0.42 -1.46 7.93
N ASN A 58 1.05 -0.62 7.12
CA ASN A 58 1.27 0.78 7.45
C ASN A 58 -0.06 1.54 7.62
N ALA A 59 -1.01 1.32 6.71
CA ALA A 59 -2.32 1.96 6.78
C ALA A 59 -3.06 1.56 8.06
N ILE A 60 -3.01 0.28 8.45
CA ILE A 60 -3.66 -0.21 9.65
C ILE A 60 -3.03 0.39 10.90
N LYS A 61 -1.70 0.48 10.95
CA LYS A 61 -0.99 1.02 12.12
C LYS A 61 -1.35 2.47 12.41
N PHE A 62 -1.60 3.25 11.37
CA PHE A 62 -1.87 4.69 11.52
C PHE A 62 -3.34 5.05 11.45
N SER A 63 -4.22 4.07 11.38
CA SER A 63 -5.67 4.30 11.38
C SER A 63 -6.24 4.13 12.79
N ASP A 64 -7.25 4.93 13.09
CA ASP A 64 -7.98 4.84 14.34
C ASP A 64 -9.15 3.85 14.22
N PRO A 65 -9.73 3.40 15.35
CA PRO A 65 -10.93 2.55 15.31
C PRO A 65 -12.05 3.19 14.49
N ASP A 66 -12.88 2.36 13.88
CA ASP A 66 -14.02 2.75 13.03
C ASP A 66 -13.60 3.42 11.72
N SER A 67 -12.32 3.25 11.32
CA SER A 67 -11.79 3.76 10.06
C SER A 67 -12.02 2.79 8.91
N ILE A 68 -11.91 3.31 7.69
CA ILE A 68 -12.01 2.53 6.47
C ILE A 68 -10.69 2.69 5.70
N ILE A 69 -10.11 1.57 5.28
CA ILE A 69 -8.98 1.54 4.37
C ILE A 69 -9.51 1.08 3.02
N THR A 70 -9.21 1.82 1.97
CA THR A 70 -9.67 1.50 0.61
C THR A 70 -8.48 1.09 -0.25
N ILE A 71 -8.60 -0.04 -0.93
CA ILE A 71 -7.61 -0.46 -1.94
C ILE A 71 -8.31 -0.41 -3.29
N GLU A 72 -7.80 0.42 -4.17
CA GLU A 72 -8.41 0.71 -5.46
C GLU A 72 -7.45 0.42 -6.60
N THR A 73 -7.94 -0.18 -7.67
CA THR A 73 -7.17 -0.39 -8.89
C THR A 73 -7.78 0.42 -10.04
N THR A 74 -6.92 0.90 -10.92
CA THR A 74 -7.33 1.64 -12.11
C THR A 74 -6.57 1.08 -13.31
N ASP A 75 -7.30 0.68 -14.34
CA ASP A 75 -6.75 0.22 -15.61
C ASP A 75 -6.56 1.42 -16.53
N ARG A 76 -5.32 1.75 -16.85
CA ARG A 76 -4.99 2.86 -17.74
C ARG A 76 -4.37 2.39 -19.05
N GLY A 77 -4.77 1.21 -19.52
CA GLY A 77 -4.33 0.66 -20.79
C GLY A 77 -3.00 -0.09 -20.67
N GLU A 78 -1.88 0.62 -20.66
CA GLU A 78 -0.56 -0.01 -20.56
C GLU A 78 -0.12 -0.22 -19.12
N LYS A 79 -0.68 0.54 -18.20
CA LYS A 79 -0.32 0.50 -16.78
C LYS A 79 -1.55 0.26 -15.92
N VAL A 80 -1.33 -0.45 -14.83
CA VAL A 80 -2.32 -0.62 -13.77
C VAL A 80 -1.84 0.17 -12.56
N TYR A 81 -2.70 1.02 -12.03
CA TYR A 81 -2.42 1.77 -10.80
C TYR A 81 -3.15 1.13 -9.64
N THR A 82 -2.44 0.96 -8.54
CA THR A 82 -3.02 0.44 -7.30
C THR A 82 -2.81 1.48 -6.20
N ALA A 83 -3.87 1.86 -5.53
CA ALA A 83 -3.85 2.85 -4.46
C ALA A 83 -4.32 2.23 -3.16
N VAL A 84 -3.61 2.53 -2.06
CA VAL A 84 -4.00 2.17 -0.71
C VAL A 84 -4.26 3.47 0.03
N LYS A 85 -5.53 3.69 0.43
CA LYS A 85 -5.98 4.93 1.06
C LYS A 85 -6.42 4.67 2.48
N ASP A 86 -6.01 5.53 3.40
CA ASP A 86 -6.48 5.48 4.79
C ASP A 86 -6.99 6.84 5.25
N ASN A 87 -7.78 6.83 6.33
CA ASN A 87 -8.27 8.04 6.99
C ASN A 87 -7.56 8.23 8.32
N GLY A 88 -6.27 7.93 8.36
CA GLY A 88 -5.46 7.97 9.57
C GLY A 88 -4.92 9.36 9.91
N ILE A 89 -3.84 9.37 10.67
CA ILE A 89 -3.25 10.62 11.17
C ILE A 89 -2.64 11.49 10.08
N GLY A 90 -2.38 10.94 8.90
CA GLY A 90 -1.70 11.64 7.83
C GLY A 90 -0.21 11.80 8.11
N ILE A 91 0.49 12.42 7.18
CA ILE A 91 1.93 12.65 7.28
C ILE A 91 2.17 14.16 7.19
N PRO A 92 2.90 14.75 8.15
CA PRO A 92 3.25 16.16 8.08
C PRO A 92 4.02 16.46 6.79
N ARG A 93 3.74 17.60 6.17
CA ARG A 93 4.40 18.00 4.92
C ARG A 93 5.93 17.94 5.03
N ALA A 94 6.49 18.36 6.15
CA ALA A 94 7.93 18.35 6.37
C ALA A 94 8.52 16.94 6.39
N ALA A 95 7.71 15.91 6.64
CA ALA A 95 8.16 14.52 6.70
C ALA A 95 8.03 13.79 5.37
N LEU A 96 7.21 14.28 4.43
CA LEU A 96 6.91 13.55 3.19
C LEU A 96 8.13 13.12 2.38
N GLY A 97 9.17 13.95 2.34
CA GLY A 97 10.40 13.60 1.63
C GLY A 97 11.27 12.58 2.35
N LYS A 98 11.01 12.35 3.64
CA LYS A 98 11.85 11.49 4.49
C LYS A 98 11.27 10.11 4.75
N ILE A 99 9.98 9.90 4.46
CA ILE A 99 9.30 8.63 4.78
C ILE A 99 9.91 7.41 4.07
N TRP A 100 10.62 7.65 2.97
CA TRP A 100 11.25 6.58 2.19
C TRP A 100 12.63 6.19 2.71
N GLU A 101 13.17 6.96 3.68
CA GLU A 101 14.48 6.66 4.25
C GLU A 101 14.40 5.46 5.18
N ARG A 102 15.43 4.63 5.17
CA ARG A 102 15.51 3.47 6.04
C ARG A 102 15.54 3.92 7.50
N PHE A 103 14.82 3.20 8.35
CA PHE A 103 14.71 3.44 9.80
C PHE A 103 14.05 4.77 10.17
N TYR A 104 13.50 5.51 9.18
CA TYR A 104 12.80 6.74 9.48
C TYR A 104 11.46 6.47 10.17
N LYS A 105 11.18 7.20 11.24
CA LYS A 105 9.89 7.23 11.93
C LYS A 105 9.60 8.66 12.33
N SER A 106 8.41 9.16 11.98
CA SER A 106 7.99 10.49 12.41
C SER A 106 7.63 10.49 13.90
N ASP A 107 7.61 11.65 14.53
CA ASP A 107 7.20 11.77 15.94
C ASP A 107 5.77 11.30 16.14
N LEU A 108 4.90 11.51 15.14
CA LEU A 108 3.52 11.06 15.20
C LEU A 108 3.40 9.54 15.14
N SER A 109 4.29 8.86 14.41
CA SER A 109 4.25 7.41 14.28
C SER A 109 4.84 6.66 15.45
N ARG A 110 5.75 7.27 16.20
CA ARG A 110 6.45 6.61 17.32
C ARG A 110 5.51 6.05 18.37
N GLY A 111 4.44 6.76 18.68
CA GLY A 111 3.46 6.32 19.67
C GLY A 111 2.59 5.15 19.21
N LYS A 112 2.34 5.05 17.92
CA LYS A 112 1.48 4.01 17.34
C LYS A 112 2.25 2.79 16.84
N ASP A 113 3.50 2.97 16.44
CA ASP A 113 4.33 1.90 15.89
C ASP A 113 5.65 1.77 16.65
N LYS A 114 5.54 1.28 17.87
CA LYS A 114 6.73 1.06 18.72
C LYS A 114 7.56 -0.14 18.25
N LYS A 115 6.97 -1.07 17.52
CA LYS A 115 7.61 -2.31 17.08
C LYS A 115 8.13 -2.25 15.66
N GLY A 116 7.76 -1.22 14.91
CA GLY A 116 8.17 -1.08 13.51
C GLY A 116 9.66 -0.78 13.39
N THR A 117 10.28 -1.32 12.36
CA THR A 117 11.70 -1.12 12.09
C THR A 117 12.02 0.14 11.30
N GLY A 118 11.00 0.76 10.67
CA GLY A 118 11.20 1.89 9.77
C GLY A 118 11.72 1.48 8.40
N LEU A 119 11.66 0.20 8.06
CA LEU A 119 12.14 -0.32 6.78
C LEU A 119 11.04 -0.51 5.74
N GLY A 120 9.77 -0.60 6.18
CA GLY A 120 8.66 -0.99 5.30
C GLY A 120 8.51 -0.14 4.05
N LEU A 121 8.52 1.19 4.19
CA LEU A 121 8.36 2.09 3.05
C LEU A 121 9.59 2.14 2.15
N ALA A 122 10.80 2.02 2.72
CA ALA A 122 12.02 1.93 1.91
C ALA A 122 11.99 0.68 1.03
N ILE A 123 11.58 -0.45 1.59
CA ILE A 123 11.45 -1.71 0.85
C ILE A 123 10.41 -1.58 -0.26
N VAL A 124 9.27 -0.93 0.03
CA VAL A 124 8.22 -0.69 -0.96
C VAL A 124 8.77 0.11 -2.15
N LYS A 125 9.44 1.21 -1.87
CA LYS A 125 10.01 2.05 -2.92
C LYS A 125 11.04 1.31 -3.77
N GLU A 126 11.95 0.57 -3.12
CA GLU A 126 12.96 -0.23 -3.81
C GLU A 126 12.32 -1.27 -4.75
N ALA A 127 11.29 -1.96 -4.27
CA ALA A 127 10.61 -2.99 -5.05
C ALA A 127 9.90 -2.40 -6.28
N VAL A 128 9.19 -1.29 -6.10
CA VAL A 128 8.49 -0.62 -7.20
C VAL A 128 9.49 -0.08 -8.23
N GLN A 129 10.55 0.59 -7.76
CA GLN A 129 11.59 1.14 -8.65
C GLN A 129 12.36 0.05 -9.39
N ALA A 130 12.56 -1.11 -8.78
CA ALA A 130 13.19 -2.25 -9.46
C ALA A 130 12.39 -2.73 -10.66
N HIS A 131 11.08 -2.45 -10.69
CA HIS A 131 10.21 -2.75 -11.83
C HIS A 131 10.24 -1.66 -12.90
N GLY A 132 11.03 -0.58 -12.70
CA GLY A 132 10.98 0.58 -13.58
C GLY A 132 9.71 1.39 -13.42
N GLU A 133 9.02 1.24 -12.29
CA GLU A 133 7.73 1.89 -12.01
C GLU A 133 7.88 2.91 -10.89
N ASN A 134 6.81 3.63 -10.62
CA ASN A 134 6.82 4.70 -9.64
C ASN A 134 5.81 4.46 -8.52
N ILE A 135 6.16 4.95 -7.34
CA ILE A 135 5.24 5.04 -6.21
C ILE A 135 5.15 6.50 -5.77
N THR A 136 3.93 6.92 -5.47
CA THR A 136 3.66 8.29 -5.01
C THR A 136 2.90 8.25 -3.70
N VAL A 137 2.97 9.35 -2.95
CA VAL A 137 2.23 9.53 -1.72
C VAL A 137 1.54 10.89 -1.76
N VAL A 138 0.27 10.89 -1.38
CA VAL A 138 -0.50 12.11 -1.15
C VAL A 138 -1.04 12.00 0.26
N SER A 139 -0.76 13.00 1.09
CA SER A 139 -1.17 12.95 2.48
C SER A 139 -1.51 14.34 3.00
N THR A 140 -2.52 14.39 3.86
CA THR A 140 -2.90 15.60 4.59
C THR A 140 -2.93 15.24 6.06
N GLU A 141 -2.13 15.92 6.87
CA GLU A 141 -2.07 15.70 8.30
C GLU A 141 -3.44 15.86 8.92
N GLY A 142 -3.85 14.90 9.75
CA GLY A 142 -5.16 14.89 10.39
C GLY A 142 -6.29 14.36 9.50
N VAL A 143 -6.04 14.05 8.24
CA VAL A 143 -7.06 13.59 7.28
C VAL A 143 -6.78 12.17 6.81
N GLY A 144 -5.58 11.89 6.34
CA GLY A 144 -5.23 10.56 5.86
C GLY A 144 -4.12 10.55 4.83
N THR A 145 -3.84 9.35 4.31
CA THR A 145 -2.72 9.12 3.39
C THR A 145 -3.15 8.19 2.25
N GLU A 146 -2.65 8.46 1.05
CA GLU A 146 -2.84 7.61 -0.11
C GLU A 146 -1.48 7.30 -0.73
N PHE A 147 -1.13 6.01 -0.81
CA PHE A 147 0.01 5.53 -1.56
C PHE A 147 -0.49 4.91 -2.87
N SER A 148 0.16 5.24 -3.98
CA SER A 148 -0.23 4.76 -5.29
C SER A 148 1.00 4.30 -6.07
N PHE A 149 0.94 3.11 -6.66
CA PHE A 149 2.02 2.61 -7.49
C PHE A 149 1.49 2.04 -8.80
N SER A 150 2.35 2.03 -9.81
CA SER A 150 2.02 1.50 -11.12
C SER A 150 2.72 0.17 -11.38
N LEU A 151 2.11 -0.66 -12.23
CA LEU A 151 2.71 -1.89 -12.74
C LEU A 151 2.33 -2.03 -14.22
N PRO A 152 3.17 -2.71 -15.02
CA PRO A 152 2.81 -2.99 -16.40
C PRO A 152 1.58 -3.90 -16.47
N LYS A 153 0.60 -3.51 -17.28
CA LYS A 153 -0.56 -4.36 -17.53
C LYS A 153 -0.15 -5.49 -18.44
N ALA A 154 -0.57 -6.71 -18.10
CA ALA A 154 -0.33 -7.87 -18.95
C ALA A 154 -1.48 -8.05 -19.95
N ALA A 155 -1.12 -8.55 -21.14
CA ALA A 155 -2.11 -8.89 -22.14
C ALA A 155 -2.95 -10.09 -21.68
N GLY A 156 -4.19 -10.08 -22.03
CA GLY A 156 -5.11 -11.16 -21.70
C GLY A 156 -6.17 -10.77 -20.75
#